data_fdbcd698a193815118fdef78acdb2701
#
_entry.id   fdbcd698a193815118fdef78acdb2701
#
_cell.length_a   1.000
_cell.length_b   1.000
_cell.length_c   1.000
_cell.angle_alpha   90.00
_cell.angle_beta   90.00
_cell.angle_gamma   90.00
#
_symmetry.space_group_name_H-M   'P 1'
#
loop_
_entity.id
_entity.type
_entity.pdbx_description
1 polymer ?
#
loop_
_entity_poly.entity_id
_entity_poly.type
_entity_poly.pdbx_seq_one_letter_code
_entity_poly.pdbx_strand_id
1 'polypeptide(L)'
;MCPKALVTILVVVGLVYVEAGQKCTGSPRMYNGKRCASTTHYHDAHKGACGCGPDNNDNQFSWNANSFVTAPSQHLFDASGKGWCGSMCGRCVKLTTTGGFVDGQGSYTPPGQSAVFMTTNLCPNEYPNLSWCSQSSQNGYKNQYGYGEHFDLENGAGQVSGLGWNNPEVTWEWADCNSAHSHNSKTPNDGMYHQCYCGKHPGGGKK
;
A
#
# COMPACT_ATOMS: atom_id res chain seq x y z
N MET A 1 -5.82 48.89 52.23
CA MET A 1 -6.55 48.30 51.09
C MET A 1 -5.51 47.93 50.05
N CYS A 2 -5.18 46.64 49.89
CA CYS A 2 -4.28 46.16 48.83
C CYS A 2 -5.06 45.87 47.56
N PRO A 3 -4.64 46.34 46.41
CA PRO A 3 -5.29 45.94 45.13
C PRO A 3 -4.92 44.52 44.78
N LYS A 4 -5.91 43.65 44.54
CA LYS A 4 -5.74 42.30 44.00
C LYS A 4 -5.42 42.42 42.51
N ALA A 5 -4.20 42.04 42.13
CA ALA A 5 -3.83 41.89 40.73
C ALA A 5 -4.53 40.69 40.13
N LEU A 6 -5.33 40.91 39.10
CA LEU A 6 -5.97 39.86 38.32
C LEU A 6 -4.97 39.38 37.25
N VAL A 7 -4.44 38.15 37.42
CA VAL A 7 -3.57 37.54 36.42
C VAL A 7 -4.47 36.84 35.38
N THR A 8 -4.59 37.43 34.21
CA THR A 8 -5.31 36.81 33.06
C THR A 8 -4.34 35.84 32.38
N ILE A 9 -4.60 34.54 32.53
CA ILE A 9 -3.88 33.50 31.79
C ILE A 9 -4.46 33.43 30.38
N LEU A 10 -3.72 33.92 29.40
CA LEU A 10 -4.03 33.70 27.96
C LEU A 10 -3.65 32.25 27.59
N VAL A 11 -4.64 31.38 27.44
CA VAL A 11 -4.46 30.08 26.85
C VAL A 11 -4.41 30.25 25.32
N VAL A 12 -3.20 30.23 24.73
CA VAL A 12 -3.02 30.18 23.28
C VAL A 12 -3.30 28.73 22.83
N VAL A 13 -4.51 28.48 22.37
CA VAL A 13 -4.82 27.21 21.67
C VAL A 13 -4.17 27.32 20.30
N GLY A 14 -3.01 26.69 20.14
CA GLY A 14 -2.36 26.52 18.85
C GLY A 14 -3.23 25.66 17.95
N LEU A 15 -3.90 26.27 16.98
CA LEU A 15 -4.54 25.54 15.88
C LEU A 15 -3.43 24.87 15.07
N VAL A 16 -3.29 23.55 15.20
CA VAL A 16 -2.48 22.74 14.30
C VAL A 16 -3.25 22.68 12.98
N TYR A 17 -2.86 23.53 12.03
CA TYR A 17 -3.31 23.39 10.66
C TYR A 17 -2.68 22.11 10.09
N VAL A 18 -3.47 21.06 9.92
CA VAL A 18 -3.09 19.91 9.11
C VAL A 18 -3.20 20.38 7.66
N GLU A 19 -2.07 20.57 6.99
CA GLU A 19 -2.07 20.83 5.54
C GLU A 19 -2.66 19.61 4.84
N ALA A 20 -3.85 19.78 4.28
CA ALA A 20 -4.50 18.78 3.44
C ALA A 20 -3.75 18.64 2.10
N GLY A 21 -3.81 17.43 1.49
CA GLY A 21 -3.37 17.19 0.12
C GLY A 21 -2.06 16.42 -0.02
N GLN A 22 -1.66 16.27 -1.26
CA GLN A 22 -0.47 15.51 -1.67
C GLN A 22 0.82 16.25 -1.28
N LYS A 23 1.80 15.51 -0.74
CA LYS A 23 3.14 16.01 -0.37
C LYS A 23 4.20 15.65 -1.43
N CYS A 24 3.94 14.64 -2.23
CA CYS A 24 4.83 14.22 -3.32
C CYS A 24 4.71 15.16 -4.52
N THR A 25 5.84 15.58 -5.07
CA THR A 25 5.91 16.53 -6.19
C THR A 25 6.75 15.99 -7.35
N GLY A 26 6.67 16.64 -8.51
CA GLY A 26 7.45 16.28 -9.69
C GLY A 26 6.83 15.18 -10.56
N SER A 27 7.58 14.71 -11.55
CA SER A 27 7.18 13.66 -12.49
C SER A 27 8.42 12.84 -12.90
N PRO A 28 8.61 11.63 -12.36
CA PRO A 28 7.73 10.95 -11.39
C PRO A 28 7.62 11.70 -10.06
N ARG A 29 6.53 11.46 -9.32
CA ARG A 29 6.33 12.05 -7.99
C ARG A 29 7.37 11.53 -7.00
N MET A 30 7.98 12.46 -6.25
CA MET A 30 9.04 12.19 -5.27
C MET A 30 8.76 12.91 -3.96
N TYR A 31 9.23 12.31 -2.87
CA TYR A 31 9.27 12.91 -1.53
C TYR A 31 10.59 12.55 -0.86
N ASN A 32 11.36 13.57 -0.46
CA ASN A 32 12.69 13.38 0.15
C ASN A 32 13.61 12.43 -0.65
N GLY A 33 13.63 12.56 -1.99
CA GLY A 33 14.46 11.75 -2.87
C GLY A 33 13.96 10.32 -3.13
N LYS A 34 12.83 9.91 -2.56
CA LYS A 34 12.23 8.59 -2.79
C LYS A 34 11.02 8.66 -3.72
N ARG A 35 10.78 7.61 -4.50
CA ARG A 35 9.59 7.47 -5.34
C ARG A 35 8.33 7.38 -4.49
N CYS A 36 7.30 8.08 -4.94
CA CYS A 36 6.00 8.05 -4.30
C CYS A 36 5.04 7.08 -4.95
N ALA A 37 4.07 6.62 -4.16
CA ALA A 37 2.93 5.85 -4.60
C ALA A 37 1.65 6.34 -3.90
N SER A 38 0.51 6.12 -4.55
CA SER A 38 -0.80 6.18 -3.89
C SER A 38 -1.14 4.83 -3.26
N THR A 39 -2.00 4.84 -2.25
CA THR A 39 -2.55 3.63 -1.65
C THR A 39 -4.08 3.67 -1.63
N THR A 40 -4.68 2.50 -1.69
CA THR A 40 -6.06 2.20 -1.30
C THR A 40 -6.05 0.94 -0.44
N HIS A 41 -7.22 0.46 0.00
CA HIS A 41 -7.33 -0.82 0.67
C HIS A 41 -8.54 -1.59 0.14
N TYR A 42 -8.41 -2.92 0.13
CA TYR A 42 -9.40 -3.85 -0.37
C TYR A 42 -9.63 -5.03 0.57
N HIS A 43 -10.68 -5.77 0.31
CA HIS A 43 -10.91 -7.14 0.79
C HIS A 43 -11.87 -7.84 -0.15
N ASP A 44 -11.36 -8.80 -0.93
CA ASP A 44 -12.14 -9.56 -1.90
C ASP A 44 -12.30 -11.06 -1.56
N ALA A 45 -11.61 -11.52 -0.53
CA ALA A 45 -11.57 -12.91 -0.06
C ALA A 45 -11.03 -13.94 -1.07
N HIS A 46 -10.51 -13.49 -2.23
CA HIS A 46 -9.94 -14.34 -3.27
C HIS A 46 -8.45 -14.61 -3.05
N LYS A 47 -7.95 -15.72 -3.61
CA LYS A 47 -6.52 -16.11 -3.51
C LYS A 47 -5.57 -15.17 -4.27
N GLY A 48 -6.11 -14.24 -5.04
CA GLY A 48 -5.36 -13.22 -5.75
C GLY A 48 -4.50 -13.74 -6.90
N ALA A 49 -3.88 -12.82 -7.62
CA ALA A 49 -3.12 -13.09 -8.83
C ALA A 49 -1.82 -13.87 -8.61
N CYS A 50 -1.37 -14.04 -7.37
CA CYS A 50 -0.25 -14.91 -7.02
C CYS A 50 -0.69 -16.31 -6.53
N GLY A 51 -2.00 -16.57 -6.47
CA GLY A 51 -2.56 -17.85 -6.07
C GLY A 51 -2.35 -18.21 -4.61
N CYS A 52 -2.49 -17.23 -3.69
CA CYS A 52 -2.28 -17.42 -2.26
C CYS A 52 -3.53 -17.96 -1.54
N GLY A 53 -3.97 -19.13 -1.97
CA GLY A 53 -5.10 -19.88 -1.45
C GLY A 53 -5.04 -21.36 -1.83
N PRO A 54 -5.99 -22.18 -1.36
CA PRO A 54 -6.07 -23.59 -1.73
C PRO A 54 -6.21 -23.78 -3.25
N ASP A 55 -5.55 -24.81 -3.80
CA ASP A 55 -5.51 -25.03 -5.26
C ASP A 55 -6.89 -25.38 -5.84
N ASN A 56 -7.80 -25.97 -5.04
CA ASN A 56 -9.10 -26.48 -5.45
C ASN A 56 -10.26 -25.46 -5.39
N ASN A 57 -10.02 -24.27 -4.91
CA ASN A 57 -11.01 -23.20 -4.84
C ASN A 57 -10.34 -21.81 -4.95
N ASP A 58 -11.15 -20.75 -4.95
CA ASP A 58 -10.66 -19.38 -5.09
C ASP A 58 -10.54 -18.62 -3.77
N ASN A 59 -10.76 -19.25 -2.63
CA ASN A 59 -10.59 -18.61 -1.34
C ASN A 59 -9.11 -18.37 -1.04
N GLN A 60 -8.82 -17.26 -0.37
CA GLN A 60 -7.46 -16.99 0.10
C GLN A 60 -7.10 -17.77 1.37
N PHE A 61 -5.80 -17.95 1.61
CA PHE A 61 -5.31 -18.43 2.90
C PHE A 61 -5.63 -17.42 4.00
N SER A 62 -5.88 -17.90 5.21
CA SER A 62 -6.14 -17.04 6.37
C SER A 62 -4.99 -16.07 6.65
N TRP A 63 -3.74 -16.52 6.45
CA TRP A 63 -2.60 -15.64 6.62
C TRP A 63 -2.59 -14.50 5.58
N ASN A 64 -3.04 -14.76 4.33
CA ASN A 64 -3.12 -13.71 3.30
C ASN A 64 -4.14 -12.64 3.69
N ALA A 65 -5.31 -13.04 4.21
CA ALA A 65 -6.34 -12.11 4.68
C ALA A 65 -5.92 -11.27 5.90
N ASN A 66 -5.01 -11.80 6.74
CA ASN A 66 -4.69 -11.21 8.05
C ASN A 66 -3.32 -10.51 8.10
N SER A 67 -2.51 -10.67 7.06
CA SER A 67 -1.14 -10.14 6.99
C SER A 67 -1.04 -8.85 6.19
N PHE A 68 0.13 -8.22 6.23
CA PHE A 68 0.46 -7.10 5.37
C PHE A 68 0.79 -7.59 3.97
N VAL A 69 -0.23 -7.66 3.14
CA VAL A 69 -0.11 -8.01 1.72
C VAL A 69 -0.70 -6.93 0.84
N THR A 70 -0.27 -6.89 -0.42
CA THR A 70 -0.65 -5.83 -1.35
C THR A 70 -0.87 -6.35 -2.76
N ALA A 71 -1.69 -5.60 -3.50
CA ALA A 71 -1.93 -5.69 -4.93
C ALA A 71 -1.37 -4.43 -5.60
N PRO A 72 -0.14 -4.43 -6.12
CA PRO A 72 0.40 -3.30 -6.86
C PRO A 72 -0.32 -3.12 -8.20
N SER A 73 -0.22 -1.91 -8.79
CA SER A 73 -0.71 -1.62 -10.13
C SER A 73 -0.13 -2.57 -11.18
N GLN A 74 -0.85 -2.79 -12.27
CA GLN A 74 -0.48 -3.74 -13.34
C GLN A 74 0.95 -3.53 -13.86
N HIS A 75 1.35 -2.26 -14.05
CA HIS A 75 2.69 -1.95 -14.56
C HIS A 75 3.80 -2.42 -13.60
N LEU A 76 3.61 -2.25 -12.30
CA LEU A 76 4.57 -2.72 -11.29
C LEU A 76 4.45 -4.22 -11.05
N PHE A 77 3.23 -4.79 -11.08
CA PHE A 77 3.00 -6.22 -10.88
C PHE A 77 3.71 -7.06 -11.93
N ASP A 78 3.56 -6.70 -13.19
CA ASP A 78 4.28 -7.29 -14.31
C ASP A 78 4.26 -6.35 -15.52
N ALA A 79 5.41 -5.81 -15.89
CA ALA A 79 5.54 -4.86 -16.99
C ALA A 79 5.18 -5.45 -18.37
N SER A 80 5.15 -6.78 -18.51
CA SER A 80 4.69 -7.46 -19.73
C SER A 80 3.16 -7.64 -19.79
N GLY A 81 2.44 -7.19 -18.75
CA GLY A 81 0.98 -7.24 -18.69
C GLY A 81 0.41 -8.59 -18.24
N LYS A 82 1.21 -9.47 -17.63
CA LYS A 82 0.67 -10.73 -17.07
C LYS A 82 -0.28 -10.42 -15.93
N GLY A 83 -1.45 -11.06 -15.95
CA GLY A 83 -2.46 -10.98 -14.89
C GLY A 83 -2.34 -12.08 -13.84
N TRP A 84 -1.41 -13.03 -14.01
CA TRP A 84 -1.22 -14.19 -13.13
C TRP A 84 0.25 -14.52 -12.98
N CYS A 85 0.70 -14.80 -11.76
CA CYS A 85 2.11 -15.06 -11.43
C CYS A 85 3.06 -14.01 -12.03
N GLY A 86 2.73 -12.74 -11.87
CA GLY A 86 3.61 -11.65 -12.29
C GLY A 86 4.93 -11.65 -11.53
N SER A 87 5.91 -10.91 -12.05
CA SER A 87 7.27 -10.87 -11.52
C SER A 87 7.35 -10.27 -10.09
N MET A 88 6.29 -9.60 -9.64
CA MET A 88 6.19 -9.06 -8.29
C MET A 88 5.71 -10.07 -7.25
N CYS A 89 5.09 -11.18 -7.63
CA CYS A 89 4.57 -12.17 -6.68
C CYS A 89 5.64 -12.62 -5.68
N GLY A 90 5.31 -12.56 -4.39
CA GLY A 90 6.20 -12.91 -3.29
C GLY A 90 7.26 -11.87 -2.93
N ARG A 91 7.37 -10.76 -3.67
CA ARG A 91 8.31 -9.68 -3.34
C ARG A 91 7.72 -8.73 -2.32
N CYS A 92 8.59 -8.19 -1.45
CA CYS A 92 8.19 -7.23 -0.44
C CYS A 92 8.60 -5.80 -0.78
N VAL A 93 7.73 -4.88 -0.41
CA VAL A 93 7.96 -3.43 -0.46
C VAL A 93 7.74 -2.82 0.92
N LYS A 94 8.63 -1.92 1.32
CA LYS A 94 8.43 -1.05 2.48
C LYS A 94 7.73 0.21 2.01
N LEU A 95 6.57 0.47 2.57
CA LEU A 95 5.81 1.70 2.38
C LEU A 95 6.04 2.60 3.58
N THR A 96 6.25 3.91 3.34
CA THR A 96 6.45 4.91 4.40
C THR A 96 5.58 6.12 4.11
N THR A 97 4.74 6.52 5.06
CA THR A 97 3.81 7.63 4.91
C THR A 97 4.54 8.97 4.77
N THR A 98 4.01 9.87 3.93
CA THR A 98 4.56 11.21 3.68
C THR A 98 3.84 12.32 4.47
N GLY A 99 2.70 12.01 5.06
CA GLY A 99 1.75 13.00 5.59
C GLY A 99 0.75 13.49 4.55
N GLY A 100 0.92 13.10 3.28
CA GLY A 100 0.00 13.43 2.20
C GLY A 100 -1.08 12.37 1.96
N PHE A 101 -2.05 12.73 1.16
CA PHE A 101 -3.14 11.86 0.68
C PHE A 101 -3.82 12.52 -0.54
N VAL A 102 -4.61 11.75 -1.28
CA VAL A 102 -5.43 12.27 -2.37
C VAL A 102 -6.72 12.86 -1.78
N ASP A 103 -6.99 14.14 -2.05
CA ASP A 103 -8.16 14.84 -1.52
C ASP A 103 -9.46 14.11 -1.87
N GLY A 104 -10.30 13.93 -0.86
CA GLY A 104 -11.57 13.22 -0.97
C GLY A 104 -11.45 11.69 -1.07
N GLN A 105 -10.23 11.13 -1.08
CA GLN A 105 -9.99 9.69 -1.24
C GLN A 105 -9.25 9.07 -0.05
N GLY A 106 -8.67 9.88 0.80
CA GLY A 106 -7.92 9.44 1.96
C GLY A 106 -7.91 10.49 3.07
N SER A 107 -7.09 10.27 4.09
CA SER A 107 -6.92 11.22 5.18
C SER A 107 -5.49 11.28 5.67
N TYR A 108 -5.19 12.35 6.39
CA TYR A 108 -3.87 12.56 6.98
C TYR A 108 -3.44 11.38 7.85
N THR A 109 -2.25 10.91 7.58
CA THR A 109 -1.51 9.95 8.43
C THR A 109 -0.16 10.58 8.75
N PRO A 110 0.30 10.60 10.02
CA PRO A 110 1.60 11.19 10.36
C PRO A 110 2.72 10.68 9.47
N PRO A 111 3.62 11.54 8.97
CA PRO A 111 4.73 11.12 8.12
C PRO A 111 5.72 10.23 8.88
N GLY A 112 6.37 9.31 8.15
CA GLY A 112 7.43 8.45 8.69
C GLY A 112 6.94 7.14 9.31
N GLN A 113 5.64 6.88 9.38
CA GLN A 113 5.15 5.54 9.72
C GLN A 113 5.46 4.58 8.58
N SER A 114 5.92 3.37 8.88
CA SER A 114 6.26 2.40 7.84
C SER A 114 5.81 1.00 8.18
N ALA A 115 5.42 0.25 7.12
CA ALA A 115 5.15 -1.18 7.18
C ALA A 115 5.66 -1.85 5.90
N VAL A 116 5.93 -3.16 5.98
CA VAL A 116 6.41 -3.95 4.85
C VAL A 116 5.29 -4.88 4.40
N PHE A 117 4.97 -4.83 3.10
CA PHE A 117 3.89 -5.58 2.47
C PHE A 117 4.45 -6.55 1.42
N MET A 118 3.96 -7.79 1.42
CA MET A 118 4.26 -8.76 0.38
C MET A 118 3.23 -8.66 -0.75
N THR A 119 3.68 -8.72 -1.99
CA THR A 119 2.78 -8.81 -3.16
C THR A 119 2.18 -10.21 -3.26
N THR A 120 0.86 -10.30 -3.16
CA THR A 120 0.08 -11.56 -3.32
C THR A 120 -1.07 -11.44 -4.32
N ASN A 121 -1.38 -10.21 -4.73
CA ASN A 121 -2.46 -9.94 -5.68
C ASN A 121 -2.05 -8.84 -6.67
N LEU A 122 -2.93 -8.51 -7.60
CA LEU A 122 -2.80 -7.50 -8.65
C LEU A 122 -3.95 -6.50 -8.54
N CYS A 123 -3.64 -5.20 -8.63
CA CYS A 123 -4.61 -4.16 -8.92
C CYS A 123 -4.70 -3.97 -10.44
N PRO A 124 -5.71 -4.53 -11.12
CA PRO A 124 -5.72 -4.62 -12.57
C PRO A 124 -6.05 -3.27 -13.22
N ASN A 125 -5.46 -3.04 -14.41
CA ASN A 125 -5.74 -1.86 -15.24
C ASN A 125 -7.08 -2.03 -15.99
N GLU A 126 -8.17 -2.19 -15.25
CA GLU A 126 -9.52 -2.36 -15.76
C GLU A 126 -10.58 -1.80 -14.81
N TYR A 127 -11.80 -1.60 -15.30
CA TYR A 127 -12.90 -1.12 -14.46
C TYR A 127 -13.22 -2.13 -13.33
N PRO A 128 -13.45 -1.68 -12.06
CA PRO A 128 -13.58 -0.27 -11.63
C PRO A 128 -12.26 0.40 -11.20
N ASN A 129 -11.11 -0.26 -11.34
CA ASN A 129 -9.83 0.15 -10.73
C ASN A 129 -9.03 1.18 -11.53
N LEU A 130 -9.54 1.61 -12.70
CA LEU A 130 -8.82 2.48 -13.64
C LEU A 130 -8.27 3.78 -13.03
N SER A 131 -9.00 4.39 -12.11
CA SER A 131 -8.55 5.64 -11.46
C SER A 131 -7.22 5.48 -10.72
N TRP A 132 -6.96 4.29 -10.16
CA TRP A 132 -5.83 4.00 -9.29
C TRP A 132 -4.75 3.16 -9.96
N CYS A 133 -5.13 2.15 -10.76
CA CYS A 133 -4.27 1.06 -11.21
C CYS A 133 -3.88 1.14 -12.68
N SER A 134 -4.29 2.22 -13.39
CA SER A 134 -4.07 2.38 -14.84
C SER A 134 -2.77 3.11 -15.19
N GLN A 135 -1.63 2.70 -14.65
CA GLN A 135 -0.32 3.22 -15.02
C GLN A 135 0.12 2.62 -16.37
N SER A 136 -0.41 3.15 -17.46
CA SER A 136 -0.14 2.67 -18.82
C SER A 136 0.58 3.73 -19.67
N SER A 137 1.09 3.32 -20.83
CA SER A 137 1.75 4.24 -21.77
C SER A 137 0.81 5.35 -22.27
N GLN A 138 -0.51 5.06 -22.38
CA GLN A 138 -1.52 6.01 -22.83
C GLN A 138 -1.68 7.19 -21.89
N ASN A 139 -1.40 7.02 -20.59
CA ASN A 139 -1.50 8.08 -19.59
C ASN A 139 -0.13 8.48 -18.99
N GLY A 140 0.96 8.20 -19.72
CA GLY A 140 2.32 8.55 -19.32
C GLY A 140 2.79 7.78 -18.08
N TYR A 141 2.34 6.53 -17.91
CA TYR A 141 2.65 5.67 -16.77
C TYR A 141 2.26 6.26 -15.41
N LYS A 142 1.12 6.95 -15.36
CA LYS A 142 0.56 7.54 -14.14
C LYS A 142 -0.90 7.19 -14.01
N ASN A 143 -1.37 7.05 -12.78
CA ASN A 143 -2.79 6.96 -12.52
C ASN A 143 -3.46 8.35 -12.59
N GLN A 144 -4.79 8.39 -12.40
CA GLN A 144 -5.58 9.64 -12.47
C GLN A 144 -5.05 10.72 -11.51
N TYR A 145 -4.41 10.34 -10.42
CA TYR A 145 -3.91 11.24 -9.38
C TYR A 145 -2.43 11.61 -9.54
N GLY A 146 -1.80 11.15 -10.64
CA GLY A 146 -0.43 11.51 -11.03
C GLY A 146 0.66 10.64 -10.42
N TYR A 147 0.34 9.49 -9.80
CA TYR A 147 1.33 8.56 -9.25
C TYR A 147 1.74 7.52 -10.31
N GLY A 148 3.03 7.29 -10.41
CA GLY A 148 3.58 6.23 -11.26
C GLY A 148 3.37 4.82 -10.70
N GLU A 149 3.12 4.72 -9.40
CA GLU A 149 2.88 3.45 -8.71
C GLU A 149 1.66 3.56 -7.81
N HIS A 150 1.00 2.43 -7.60
CA HIS A 150 -0.12 2.30 -6.68
C HIS A 150 -0.05 0.95 -5.95
N PHE A 151 -0.42 0.94 -4.68
CA PHE A 151 -0.52 -0.25 -3.85
C PHE A 151 -1.91 -0.31 -3.22
N ASP A 152 -2.70 -1.30 -3.63
CA ASP A 152 -3.95 -1.63 -2.95
C ASP A 152 -3.63 -2.61 -1.82
N LEU A 153 -4.04 -2.31 -0.59
CA LEU A 153 -3.60 -3.01 0.62
C LEU A 153 -4.73 -3.89 1.14
N GLU A 154 -4.47 -5.18 1.38
CA GLU A 154 -5.45 -6.07 2.01
C GLU A 154 -5.78 -5.59 3.43
N ASN A 155 -7.08 -5.47 3.73
CA ASN A 155 -7.56 -4.96 5.02
C ASN A 155 -8.72 -5.78 5.62
N GLY A 156 -8.91 -7.04 5.19
CA GLY A 156 -10.02 -7.88 5.64
C GLY A 156 -10.07 -8.12 7.13
N ALA A 157 -8.94 -8.13 7.81
CA ALA A 157 -8.84 -8.22 9.27
C ALA A 157 -8.62 -6.85 9.95
N GLY A 158 -8.75 -5.73 9.21
CA GLY A 158 -8.52 -4.40 9.74
C GLY A 158 -7.04 -4.08 10.01
N GLN A 159 -6.10 -4.86 9.44
CA GLN A 159 -4.66 -4.73 9.72
C GLN A 159 -4.09 -3.39 9.23
N VAL A 160 -4.55 -2.86 8.11
CA VAL A 160 -4.15 -1.54 7.59
C VAL A 160 -4.83 -0.42 8.39
N SER A 161 -6.12 -0.57 8.69
CA SER A 161 -6.85 0.36 9.57
C SER A 161 -6.24 0.41 10.96
N GLY A 162 -5.70 -0.71 11.46
CA GLY A 162 -4.98 -0.79 12.73
C GLY A 162 -3.67 -0.01 12.77
N LEU A 163 -3.08 0.33 11.60
CA LEU A 163 -1.97 1.27 11.49
C LEU A 163 -2.44 2.74 11.53
N GLY A 164 -3.75 3.00 11.50
CA GLY A 164 -4.32 4.33 11.30
C GLY A 164 -4.19 4.82 9.86
N TRP A 165 -3.98 3.92 8.89
CA TRP A 165 -3.83 4.27 7.48
C TRP A 165 -5.21 4.30 6.80
N ASN A 166 -5.55 5.45 6.24
CA ASN A 166 -6.73 5.64 5.40
C ASN A 166 -6.28 6.24 4.06
N ASN A 167 -5.82 5.37 3.16
CA ASN A 167 -5.32 5.71 1.83
C ASN A 167 -4.22 6.80 1.85
N PRO A 168 -3.18 6.69 2.71
CA PRO A 168 -2.12 7.68 2.73
C PRO A 168 -1.31 7.67 1.43
N GLU A 169 -0.76 8.82 1.09
CA GLU A 169 0.36 8.91 0.16
C GLU A 169 1.62 8.34 0.83
N VAL A 170 2.37 7.53 0.11
CA VAL A 170 3.57 6.86 0.65
C VAL A 170 4.77 7.04 -0.27
N THR A 171 5.97 6.93 0.29
CA THR A 171 7.16 6.52 -0.46
C THR A 171 7.31 5.02 -0.38
N TRP A 172 7.99 4.41 -1.38
CA TRP A 172 8.20 2.98 -1.40
C TRP A 172 9.63 2.60 -1.78
N GLU A 173 10.06 1.45 -1.30
CA GLU A 173 11.36 0.85 -1.59
C GLU A 173 11.27 -0.67 -1.45
N TRP A 174 12.19 -1.39 -2.10
CA TRP A 174 12.28 -2.84 -1.94
C TRP A 174 12.65 -3.20 -0.50
N ALA A 175 12.11 -4.31 -0.01
CA ALA A 175 12.40 -4.84 1.31
C ALA A 175 12.60 -6.36 1.25
N ASP A 176 13.37 -6.89 2.19
CA ASP A 176 13.51 -8.32 2.43
C ASP A 176 12.35 -8.82 3.31
N CYS A 177 11.57 -9.78 2.79
CA CYS A 177 10.38 -10.29 3.46
C CYS A 177 10.73 -11.03 4.75
N ASN A 178 11.78 -11.85 4.75
CA ASN A 178 12.17 -12.65 5.91
C ASN A 178 12.69 -11.77 7.05
N SER A 179 13.53 -10.78 6.71
CA SER A 179 13.99 -9.79 7.68
C SER A 179 12.81 -8.99 8.26
N ALA A 180 11.88 -8.54 7.43
CA ALA A 180 10.69 -7.81 7.90
C ALA A 180 9.81 -8.68 8.79
N HIS A 181 9.59 -9.95 8.43
CA HIS A 181 8.83 -10.92 9.22
C HIS A 181 9.43 -11.13 10.63
N SER A 182 10.74 -11.18 10.73
CA SER A 182 11.42 -11.34 12.03
C SER A 182 11.17 -10.17 13.00
N HIS A 183 10.90 -8.97 12.47
CA HIS A 183 10.57 -7.79 13.26
C HIS A 183 9.07 -7.62 13.46
N ASN A 184 8.25 -8.04 12.48
CA ASN A 184 6.80 -7.96 12.53
C ASN A 184 6.18 -9.16 11.80
N SER A 185 5.64 -10.11 12.55
CA SER A 185 5.03 -11.33 12.02
C SER A 185 3.80 -11.09 11.12
N LYS A 186 3.25 -9.87 11.11
CA LYS A 186 2.21 -9.49 10.14
C LYS A 186 2.73 -9.36 8.71
N THR A 187 4.03 -9.11 8.49
CA THR A 187 4.63 -9.25 7.16
C THR A 187 4.84 -10.72 6.86
N PRO A 188 4.32 -11.29 5.75
CA PRO A 188 4.59 -12.67 5.39
C PRO A 188 6.07 -12.90 5.07
N ASN A 189 6.53 -14.15 5.23
CA ASN A 189 7.87 -14.59 4.83
C ASN A 189 7.82 -15.49 3.59
N ASP A 190 8.99 -15.86 3.07
CA ASP A 190 9.12 -16.74 1.90
C ASP A 190 8.45 -18.11 2.12
N GLY A 191 8.51 -18.67 3.33
CA GLY A 191 7.86 -19.93 3.66
C GLY A 191 6.34 -19.87 3.50
N MET A 192 5.72 -18.74 3.83
CA MET A 192 4.30 -18.51 3.60
C MET A 192 4.02 -18.35 2.10
N TYR A 193 4.84 -17.59 1.38
CA TYR A 193 4.70 -17.43 -0.07
C TYR A 193 4.86 -18.76 -0.83
N HIS A 194 5.74 -19.65 -0.39
CA HIS A 194 5.88 -20.98 -1.00
C HIS A 194 4.61 -21.85 -0.89
N GLN A 195 3.60 -21.45 -0.11
CA GLN A 195 2.27 -22.08 -0.11
C GLN A 195 1.40 -21.60 -1.28
N CYS A 196 1.67 -20.41 -1.84
CA CYS A 196 0.96 -19.88 -2.99
C CYS A 196 1.28 -20.67 -4.26
N TYR A 197 0.35 -20.69 -5.22
CA TYR A 197 0.56 -21.38 -6.51
C TYR A 197 1.84 -20.90 -7.20
N CYS A 198 2.03 -19.58 -7.31
CA CYS A 198 3.21 -19.02 -7.99
C CYS A 198 4.51 -19.28 -7.22
N GLY A 199 4.47 -19.40 -5.89
CA GLY A 199 5.62 -19.79 -5.07
C GLY A 199 6.01 -21.26 -5.23
N LYS A 200 5.03 -22.16 -5.44
CA LYS A 200 5.26 -23.58 -5.76
C LYS A 200 5.79 -23.78 -7.19
N HIS A 201 5.43 -22.89 -8.12
CA HIS A 201 5.72 -22.99 -9.53
C HIS A 201 6.47 -21.74 -10.04
N PRO A 202 7.69 -21.47 -9.60
CA PRO A 202 8.47 -20.31 -10.02
C PRO A 202 8.72 -20.38 -11.54
N GLY A 203 8.23 -19.34 -12.27
CA GLY A 203 8.22 -19.32 -13.73
C GLY A 203 6.83 -19.50 -14.36
N GLY A 204 5.82 -19.73 -13.53
CA GLY A 204 4.39 -19.56 -13.80
C GLY A 204 3.90 -20.19 -15.09
N GLY A 205 3.68 -21.50 -15.08
CA GLY A 205 2.80 -22.14 -16.06
C GLY A 205 1.38 -21.57 -15.96
N LYS A 206 0.77 -21.29 -17.14
CA LYS A 206 -0.65 -20.89 -17.22
C LYS A 206 -1.53 -21.94 -16.53
N LYS A 207 -2.49 -21.47 -15.72
CA LYS A 207 -3.75 -22.21 -15.59
C LYS A 207 -4.58 -22.01 -16.83
#